data_95ad86f1c3116b532dacdfd863340ebb
#
_entry.id   95ad86f1c3116b532dacdfd863340ebb
#
_cell.length_a   1.000
_cell.length_b   1.000
_cell.length_c   1.000
_cell.angle_alpha   90.00
_cell.angle_beta   90.00
_cell.angle_gamma   90.00
#
_symmetry.space_group_name_H-M   'P 1'
#
loop_
_entity.id
_entity.type
_entity.pdbx_description
1 polymer ?
#
loop_
_entity_poly.entity_id
_entity_poly.type
_entity_poly.pdbx_seq_one_letter_code
_entity_poly.pdbx_strand_id
1 'polypeptide(L)'
;MRQWEKSDFEPREDDIYRERLYAIRYEKPDGKRYYREPNERDLSNEKIVKQIVANSILDWQEQGLVPSLVIESGMETERLFKERGWTHWNHLFNARQLLLISLFEKQVMNEPSVLLKTMGILGINKCADFSSKLCRWNPNCDKTEQTFYNQAFNTMMNYGVRSLTMLSTLWFRISEQYSTNRNGVVTLKDARYVTSTCHLWITDPPYADAINYHELSEFFLAWDKCLLQEAFPEWYTDSKRVLAVRGDEHFSQTMIEIYTNLAMHMPDDGMQIVMFTHSDPAVWAQLALIMWKSGLRVTAAWNIATETDASGLKDGNYVKGTVLLVLRKQTGDEMAFLDEINSDIRAEVRNQIVNMIELDNKEEPNFSDPDFVLAAYAASLKVLTSYKTIEDLDLDYELNLAINNPSQSSVVKIIETATKIAYDCVIPSDFESYLWKELTSAEKFYIKGLESEKRGNYKISTYQEFARGFNIAGYSQVMASGRANTARLKTPVELAGRTINEIPDFENSLLRTIFIGIHTGIKEDENPTKALGYIKNELPNYWDKREMIKQLLSFIKDTRDIDNMSPHWGQSAAMADLLHSLVSNDSI
;
A
#
# COMPACT_ATOMS: atom_id res chain seq x y z
N MET A 1 -35.85 -5.05 -1.68
CA MET A 1 -34.93 -4.29 -2.55
C MET A 1 -34.00 -5.29 -3.20
N ARG A 2 -33.81 -5.23 -4.50
CA ARG A 2 -32.80 -6.04 -5.21
C ARG A 2 -31.43 -5.38 -5.05
N GLN A 3 -30.37 -6.16 -4.98
CA GLN A 3 -29.02 -5.63 -5.09
C GLN A 3 -28.78 -5.11 -6.50
N TRP A 4 -27.98 -4.04 -6.62
CA TRP A 4 -27.57 -3.50 -7.91
C TRP A 4 -26.51 -4.42 -8.53
N GLU A 5 -26.64 -4.65 -9.82
CA GLU A 5 -25.69 -5.39 -10.65
C GLU A 5 -24.95 -4.42 -11.57
N LYS A 6 -23.84 -4.86 -12.18
CA LYS A 6 -23.07 -3.99 -13.10
C LYS A 6 -23.94 -3.45 -14.24
N SER A 7 -24.86 -4.27 -14.76
CA SER A 7 -25.80 -3.88 -15.83
C SER A 7 -26.79 -2.77 -15.42
N ASP A 8 -26.97 -2.55 -14.12
CA ASP A 8 -27.84 -1.45 -13.65
C ASP A 8 -27.16 -0.08 -13.77
N PHE A 9 -25.85 -0.05 -14.01
CA PHE A 9 -25.08 1.19 -14.18
C PHE A 9 -24.75 1.49 -15.66
N GLU A 10 -25.11 0.60 -16.57
CA GLU A 10 -24.98 0.86 -18.01
C GLU A 10 -26.04 1.86 -18.44
N PRO A 11 -25.66 3.01 -19.05
CA PRO A 11 -26.61 4.00 -19.53
C PRO A 11 -27.55 3.41 -20.59
N ARG A 12 -28.84 3.59 -20.41
CA ARG A 12 -29.87 3.22 -21.39
C ARG A 12 -30.57 4.48 -21.88
N GLU A 13 -31.08 4.49 -23.12
CA GLU A 13 -31.75 5.66 -23.72
C GLU A 13 -32.96 6.14 -22.89
N ASP A 14 -33.61 5.21 -22.17
CA ASP A 14 -34.78 5.49 -21.34
C ASP A 14 -34.48 5.59 -19.85
N ASP A 15 -33.20 5.49 -19.44
CA ASP A 15 -32.79 5.63 -18.05
C ASP A 15 -32.94 7.05 -17.55
N ILE A 16 -33.86 7.22 -16.59
CA ILE A 16 -34.02 8.47 -15.87
C ILE A 16 -33.53 8.27 -14.44
N TYR A 17 -32.27 8.59 -14.20
CA TYR A 17 -31.74 8.66 -12.84
C TYR A 17 -32.39 9.83 -12.09
N ARG A 18 -33.37 9.52 -11.24
CA ARG A 18 -34.08 10.53 -10.45
C ARG A 18 -33.52 10.59 -9.05
N GLU A 19 -33.02 11.75 -8.70
CA GLU A 19 -32.64 12.07 -7.33
C GLU A 19 -33.88 12.44 -6.52
N ARG A 20 -34.00 11.89 -5.30
CA ARG A 20 -35.07 12.21 -4.37
C ARG A 20 -34.49 12.60 -3.03
N LEU A 21 -34.80 13.80 -2.57
CA LEU A 21 -34.56 14.18 -1.18
C LEU A 21 -35.52 13.35 -0.29
N TYR A 22 -35.00 12.49 0.58
CA TYR A 22 -35.79 11.63 1.44
C TYR A 22 -35.57 11.90 2.93
N ALA A 23 -34.44 12.51 3.31
CA ALA A 23 -34.12 12.86 4.68
C ALA A 23 -33.23 14.10 4.76
N ILE A 24 -33.43 14.89 5.80
CA ILE A 24 -32.58 16.02 6.15
C ILE A 24 -32.01 15.74 7.53
N ARG A 25 -30.69 15.82 7.64
CA ARG A 25 -29.99 15.73 8.93
C ARG A 25 -29.90 17.10 9.58
N TYR A 26 -30.36 17.18 10.79
CA TYR A 26 -30.24 18.34 11.65
C TYR A 26 -29.24 18.09 12.76
N GLU A 27 -28.59 19.14 13.23
CA GLU A 27 -27.71 19.12 14.39
C GLU A 27 -28.21 20.16 15.39
N LYS A 28 -28.39 19.74 16.65
CA LYS A 28 -28.79 20.62 17.74
C LYS A 28 -27.59 21.42 18.27
N PRO A 29 -27.78 22.49 19.03
CA PRO A 29 -26.69 23.23 19.65
C PRO A 29 -25.81 22.36 20.57
N ASP A 30 -26.36 21.29 21.14
CA ASP A 30 -25.63 20.29 21.94
C ASP A 30 -24.85 19.26 21.13
N GLY A 31 -24.81 19.41 19.81
CA GLY A 31 -24.12 18.49 18.88
C GLY A 31 -24.88 17.21 18.56
N LYS A 32 -26.06 16.98 19.14
CA LYS A 32 -26.87 15.80 18.82
C LYS A 32 -27.49 15.92 17.45
N ARG A 33 -27.36 14.86 16.67
CA ARG A 33 -27.85 14.74 15.30
C ARG A 33 -29.14 13.95 15.26
N TYR A 34 -30.06 14.34 14.36
CA TYR A 34 -31.30 13.61 14.10
C TYR A 34 -31.73 13.82 12.67
N TYR A 35 -32.51 12.89 12.15
CA TYR A 35 -33.05 12.93 10.80
C TYR A 35 -34.54 13.25 10.83
N ARG A 36 -34.99 13.99 9.82
CA ARG A 36 -36.39 14.23 9.53
C ARG A 36 -36.70 13.98 8.07
N GLU A 37 -37.89 13.51 7.77
CA GLU A 37 -38.41 13.51 6.43
C GLU A 37 -38.59 14.96 5.91
N PRO A 38 -38.37 15.20 4.60
CA PRO A 38 -38.63 16.50 4.00
C PRO A 38 -40.11 16.84 4.05
N ASN A 39 -40.43 18.07 4.41
CA ASN A 39 -41.77 18.60 4.27
C ASN A 39 -42.01 19.20 2.87
N GLU A 40 -43.24 19.68 2.59
CA GLU A 40 -43.61 20.27 1.28
C GLU A 40 -42.75 21.47 0.91
N ARG A 41 -42.36 22.31 1.90
CA ARG A 41 -41.48 23.44 1.67
C ARG A 41 -40.08 22.99 1.26
N ASP A 42 -39.54 21.97 1.91
CA ASP A 42 -38.23 21.39 1.57
C ASP A 42 -38.22 20.87 0.14
N LEU A 43 -39.27 20.13 -0.24
CA LEU A 43 -39.43 19.61 -1.61
C LEU A 43 -39.64 20.70 -2.64
N SER A 44 -40.38 21.77 -2.28
CA SER A 44 -40.52 22.95 -3.13
C SER A 44 -39.20 23.67 -3.36
N ASN A 45 -38.40 23.84 -2.30
CA ASN A 45 -37.06 24.41 -2.39
C ASN A 45 -36.16 23.59 -3.32
N GLU A 46 -36.20 22.24 -3.27
CA GLU A 46 -35.45 21.39 -4.20
C GLU A 46 -35.84 21.62 -5.67
N LYS A 47 -37.13 21.81 -5.96
CA LYS A 47 -37.61 22.13 -7.32
C LYS A 47 -37.08 23.51 -7.77
N ILE A 48 -37.12 24.52 -6.89
CA ILE A 48 -36.57 25.84 -7.17
C ILE A 48 -35.08 25.77 -7.48
N VAL A 49 -34.31 25.06 -6.65
CA VAL A 49 -32.85 24.85 -6.87
C VAL A 49 -32.57 24.20 -8.21
N LYS A 50 -33.28 23.12 -8.55
CA LYS A 50 -33.14 22.46 -9.87
C LYS A 50 -33.44 23.41 -11.02
N GLN A 51 -34.47 24.24 -10.89
CA GLN A 51 -34.84 25.21 -11.93
C GLN A 51 -33.81 26.35 -12.08
N ILE A 52 -33.29 26.87 -10.96
CA ILE A 52 -32.20 27.86 -10.98
C ILE A 52 -30.98 27.31 -11.72
N VAL A 53 -30.52 26.11 -11.34
CA VAL A 53 -29.35 25.50 -11.98
C VAL A 53 -29.60 25.23 -13.47
N ALA A 54 -30.75 24.66 -13.81
CA ALA A 54 -31.09 24.38 -15.22
C ALA A 54 -31.11 25.65 -16.08
N ASN A 55 -31.57 26.75 -15.54
CA ASN A 55 -31.64 28.04 -16.28
C ASN A 55 -30.29 28.76 -16.34
N SER A 56 -29.38 28.50 -15.43
CA SER A 56 -28.14 29.30 -15.26
C SER A 56 -26.87 28.53 -15.57
N ILE A 57 -26.93 27.22 -15.78
CA ILE A 57 -25.73 26.38 -15.85
C ILE A 57 -24.79 26.78 -17.00
N LEU A 58 -25.32 27.13 -18.15
CA LEU A 58 -24.52 27.55 -19.30
C LEU A 58 -23.82 28.90 -19.03
N ASP A 59 -24.54 29.86 -18.49
CA ASP A 59 -23.98 31.15 -18.11
C ASP A 59 -22.91 30.98 -17.01
N TRP A 60 -23.14 30.09 -16.06
CA TRP A 60 -22.16 29.81 -15.01
C TRP A 60 -20.92 29.10 -15.53
N GLN A 61 -21.06 28.23 -16.53
CA GLN A 61 -19.93 27.61 -17.20
C GLN A 61 -19.11 28.63 -18.00
N GLU A 62 -19.75 29.55 -18.70
CA GLU A 62 -19.09 30.63 -19.41
C GLU A 62 -18.36 31.60 -18.46
N GLN A 63 -18.93 31.84 -17.27
CA GLN A 63 -18.31 32.64 -16.21
C GLN A 63 -17.24 31.87 -15.42
N GLY A 64 -17.07 30.57 -15.62
CA GLY A 64 -16.14 29.75 -14.89
C GLY A 64 -16.57 29.40 -13.46
N LEU A 65 -17.85 29.58 -13.11
CA LEU A 65 -18.41 29.29 -11.79
C LEU A 65 -18.80 27.83 -11.62
N VAL A 66 -18.91 27.07 -12.70
CA VAL A 66 -19.21 25.63 -12.75
C VAL A 66 -18.32 24.96 -13.78
N PRO A 67 -17.78 23.78 -13.53
CA PRO A 67 -16.94 23.10 -14.50
C PRO A 67 -17.62 22.86 -15.85
N SER A 68 -16.93 23.20 -16.94
CA SER A 68 -17.27 22.84 -18.30
C SER A 68 -16.28 21.85 -18.93
N LEU A 69 -15.25 21.46 -18.19
CA LEU A 69 -14.19 20.57 -18.67
C LEU A 69 -14.75 19.17 -18.92
N VAL A 70 -14.43 18.63 -20.10
CA VAL A 70 -14.72 17.25 -20.48
C VAL A 70 -13.83 16.32 -19.67
N ILE A 71 -14.38 15.21 -19.21
CA ILE A 71 -13.59 14.15 -18.58
C ILE A 71 -12.84 13.41 -19.69
N GLU A 72 -11.52 13.42 -19.65
CA GLU A 72 -10.73 12.61 -20.57
C GLU A 72 -10.72 11.15 -20.13
N SER A 73 -10.82 10.23 -21.10
CA SER A 73 -10.78 8.80 -20.83
C SER A 73 -9.39 8.37 -20.32
N GLY A 74 -9.37 7.58 -19.27
CA GLY A 74 -8.18 7.00 -18.66
C GLY A 74 -8.58 5.82 -17.80
N MET A 75 -7.60 5.18 -17.13
CA MET A 75 -7.85 3.97 -16.34
C MET A 75 -8.84 4.20 -15.18
N GLU A 76 -8.75 5.35 -14.53
CA GLU A 76 -9.62 5.71 -13.40
C GLU A 76 -10.94 6.35 -13.86
N THR A 77 -10.89 7.11 -14.96
CA THR A 77 -12.03 7.89 -15.42
C THR A 77 -12.95 7.14 -16.38
N GLU A 78 -12.50 6.03 -16.98
CA GLU A 78 -13.30 5.25 -17.94
C GLU A 78 -14.64 4.76 -17.34
N ARG A 79 -14.66 4.44 -16.06
CA ARG A 79 -15.88 4.03 -15.34
C ARG A 79 -16.94 5.13 -15.32
N LEU A 80 -16.54 6.39 -15.29
CA LEU A 80 -17.48 7.53 -15.29
C LEU A 80 -18.29 7.56 -16.57
N PHE A 81 -17.67 7.23 -17.70
CA PHE A 81 -18.36 7.11 -18.99
C PHE A 81 -19.18 5.82 -19.10
N LYS A 82 -18.52 4.68 -18.94
CA LYS A 82 -19.11 3.37 -19.23
C LYS A 82 -20.22 2.98 -18.27
N GLU A 83 -20.05 3.31 -16.98
CA GLU A 83 -21.01 2.89 -15.96
C GLU A 83 -22.04 3.97 -15.63
N ARG A 84 -21.77 5.27 -15.92
CA ARG A 84 -22.61 6.39 -15.48
C ARG A 84 -23.00 7.36 -16.57
N GLY A 85 -22.40 7.27 -17.75
CA GLY A 85 -22.65 8.22 -18.85
C GLY A 85 -22.19 9.65 -18.55
N TRP A 86 -21.29 9.85 -17.59
CA TRP A 86 -20.81 11.19 -17.23
C TRP A 86 -19.64 11.57 -18.13
N THR A 87 -19.81 12.65 -18.86
CA THR A 87 -18.84 13.14 -19.84
C THR A 87 -18.14 14.42 -19.41
N HIS A 88 -18.63 15.10 -18.39
CA HIS A 88 -18.09 16.35 -17.87
C HIS A 88 -18.00 16.31 -16.35
N TRP A 89 -17.06 17.03 -15.77
CA TRP A 89 -16.83 17.02 -14.31
C TRP A 89 -18.01 17.56 -13.50
N ASN A 90 -18.82 18.47 -14.06
CA ASN A 90 -20.04 18.93 -13.39
C ASN A 90 -21.11 17.84 -13.23
N HIS A 91 -21.05 16.75 -13.99
CA HIS A 91 -22.01 15.63 -13.88
C HIS A 91 -21.87 14.86 -12.56
N LEU A 92 -20.71 15.00 -11.88
CA LEU A 92 -20.48 14.38 -10.57
C LEU A 92 -21.29 15.05 -9.44
N PHE A 93 -21.99 16.13 -9.72
CA PHE A 93 -22.69 16.92 -8.71
C PHE A 93 -24.19 16.97 -8.96
N ASN A 94 -24.99 17.06 -7.90
CA ASN A 94 -26.40 17.37 -8.00
C ASN A 94 -26.63 18.90 -8.07
N ALA A 95 -27.85 19.31 -8.38
CA ALA A 95 -28.18 20.73 -8.54
C ALA A 95 -27.86 21.59 -7.30
N ARG A 96 -28.13 21.08 -6.09
CA ARG A 96 -27.85 21.81 -4.85
C ARG A 96 -26.35 21.94 -4.59
N GLN A 97 -25.59 20.90 -4.88
CA GLN A 97 -24.12 20.94 -4.76
C GLN A 97 -23.53 21.96 -5.73
N LEU A 98 -23.96 21.94 -7.00
CA LEU A 98 -23.55 22.93 -8.01
C LEU A 98 -23.88 24.34 -7.57
N LEU A 99 -25.12 24.61 -7.15
CA LEU A 99 -25.53 25.92 -6.69
C LEU A 99 -24.67 26.44 -5.53
N LEU A 100 -24.45 25.61 -4.52
CA LEU A 100 -23.68 26.03 -3.33
C LEU A 100 -22.21 26.30 -3.65
N ILE A 101 -21.59 25.44 -4.46
CA ILE A 101 -20.18 25.61 -4.82
C ILE A 101 -20.04 26.81 -5.77
N SER A 102 -20.96 27.01 -6.76
CA SER A 102 -20.90 28.15 -7.67
C SER A 102 -21.08 29.50 -6.96
N LEU A 103 -21.92 29.56 -5.93
CA LEU A 103 -22.04 30.77 -5.10
C LEU A 103 -20.74 31.07 -4.32
N PHE A 104 -20.09 30.06 -3.84
CA PHE A 104 -18.80 30.22 -3.17
C PHE A 104 -17.70 30.59 -4.17
N GLU A 105 -17.65 29.92 -5.33
CA GLU A 105 -16.77 30.26 -6.46
C GLU A 105 -16.89 31.75 -6.84
N LYS A 106 -18.10 32.22 -7.01
CA LYS A 106 -18.38 33.64 -7.30
C LYS A 106 -17.86 34.60 -6.23
N GLN A 107 -17.94 34.20 -4.95
CA GLN A 107 -17.43 35.02 -3.86
C GLN A 107 -15.88 35.06 -3.89
N VAL A 108 -15.22 33.93 -4.13
CA VAL A 108 -13.76 33.83 -4.23
C VAL A 108 -13.24 34.59 -5.46
N MET A 109 -13.94 34.51 -6.58
CA MET A 109 -13.58 35.21 -7.81
C MET A 109 -13.54 36.73 -7.61
N ASN A 110 -14.46 37.28 -6.83
CA ASN A 110 -14.53 38.70 -6.51
C ASN A 110 -13.53 39.14 -5.42
N GLU A 111 -12.76 38.24 -4.85
CA GLU A 111 -11.77 38.56 -3.80
C GLU A 111 -10.53 39.22 -4.43
N PRO A 112 -10.16 40.45 -4.05
CA PRO A 112 -9.01 41.15 -4.63
C PRO A 112 -7.66 40.68 -4.10
N SER A 113 -7.62 40.09 -2.91
CA SER A 113 -6.39 39.59 -2.30
C SER A 113 -6.04 38.20 -2.84
N VAL A 114 -4.87 38.10 -3.49
CA VAL A 114 -4.36 36.79 -4.00
C VAL A 114 -4.26 35.76 -2.87
N LEU A 115 -3.84 36.19 -1.66
CA LEU A 115 -3.77 35.28 -0.51
C LEU A 115 -5.15 34.73 -0.13
N LEU A 116 -6.15 35.60 0.01
CA LEU A 116 -7.51 35.18 0.37
C LEU A 116 -8.17 34.40 -0.77
N LYS A 117 -7.90 34.76 -2.03
CA LYS A 117 -8.32 33.99 -3.21
C LYS A 117 -7.72 32.57 -3.18
N THR A 118 -6.44 32.43 -2.86
CA THR A 118 -5.78 31.11 -2.68
C THR A 118 -6.43 30.30 -1.58
N MET A 119 -6.71 30.92 -0.44
CA MET A 119 -7.44 30.25 0.65
C MET A 119 -8.85 29.83 0.19
N GLY A 120 -9.52 30.67 -0.59
CA GLY A 120 -10.80 30.34 -1.19
C GLY A 120 -10.76 29.14 -2.14
N ILE A 121 -9.74 29.06 -3.00
CA ILE A 121 -9.50 27.90 -3.89
C ILE A 121 -9.38 26.62 -3.09
N LEU A 122 -8.58 26.59 -2.03
CA LEU A 122 -8.45 25.43 -1.14
C LEU A 122 -9.80 25.06 -0.50
N GLY A 123 -10.62 26.07 -0.17
CA GLY A 123 -11.96 25.86 0.37
C GLY A 123 -12.92 25.26 -0.67
N ILE A 124 -12.88 25.74 -1.92
CA ILE A 124 -13.65 25.19 -3.04
C ILE A 124 -13.29 23.72 -3.27
N ASN A 125 -12.00 23.41 -3.34
CA ASN A 125 -11.51 22.05 -3.50
C ASN A 125 -12.02 21.14 -2.39
N LYS A 126 -11.97 21.58 -1.15
CA LYS A 126 -12.52 20.83 -0.03
C LYS A 126 -14.04 20.65 -0.14
N CYS A 127 -14.77 21.67 -0.53
CA CYS A 127 -16.22 21.57 -0.73
C CYS A 127 -16.56 20.59 -1.86
N ALA A 128 -15.85 20.65 -2.97
CA ALA A 128 -16.05 19.77 -4.11
C ALA A 128 -15.72 18.30 -3.76
N ASP A 129 -14.60 18.08 -3.09
CA ASP A 129 -14.15 16.72 -2.71
C ASP A 129 -15.15 16.03 -1.76
N PHE A 130 -15.78 16.75 -0.85
CA PHE A 130 -16.72 16.19 0.14
C PHE A 130 -18.20 16.30 -0.23
N SER A 131 -18.53 16.79 -1.42
CA SER A 131 -19.90 17.05 -1.85
C SER A 131 -20.18 16.62 -3.28
N SER A 132 -19.62 15.50 -3.73
CA SER A 132 -19.95 14.90 -5.04
C SER A 132 -20.88 13.69 -4.89
N LYS A 133 -21.39 13.17 -5.99
CA LYS A 133 -22.18 11.93 -6.06
C LYS A 133 -21.33 10.68 -5.83
N LEU A 134 -20.01 10.78 -5.87
CA LEU A 134 -19.08 9.67 -5.58
C LEU A 134 -18.64 9.62 -4.13
N CYS A 135 -18.96 10.62 -3.31
CA CYS A 135 -18.59 10.63 -1.91
C CYS A 135 -19.09 9.37 -1.20
N ARG A 136 -18.21 8.65 -0.52
CA ARG A 136 -18.62 7.52 0.30
C ARG A 136 -19.33 7.98 1.58
N TRP A 137 -20.20 7.12 2.10
CA TRP A 137 -20.79 7.31 3.41
C TRP A 137 -19.94 6.67 4.50
N ASN A 138 -19.62 7.42 5.56
CA ASN A 138 -18.96 6.91 6.75
C ASN A 138 -20.00 6.72 7.87
N PRO A 139 -20.43 5.47 8.15
CA PRO A 139 -21.45 5.21 9.15
C PRO A 139 -20.98 5.51 10.58
N ASN A 140 -19.68 5.37 10.86
CA ASN A 140 -19.13 5.62 12.20
C ASN A 140 -19.19 7.09 12.58
N CYS A 141 -19.05 7.98 11.60
CA CYS A 141 -19.07 9.44 11.80
C CYS A 141 -20.36 10.08 11.28
N ASP A 142 -21.28 9.31 10.70
CA ASP A 142 -22.55 9.77 10.13
C ASP A 142 -22.36 10.96 9.18
N LYS A 143 -21.46 10.80 8.16
CA LYS A 143 -21.09 11.86 7.22
C LYS A 143 -20.60 11.31 5.88
N THR A 144 -20.62 12.17 4.84
CA THR A 144 -19.93 11.91 3.59
C THR A 144 -18.43 12.15 3.75
N GLU A 145 -17.61 11.35 3.08
CA GLU A 145 -16.16 11.48 2.95
C GLU A 145 -15.77 11.83 1.52
N GLN A 146 -14.48 11.76 1.20
CA GLN A 146 -13.91 12.20 -0.07
C GLN A 146 -14.50 11.50 -1.30
N THR A 147 -14.46 12.21 -2.42
CA THR A 147 -14.95 11.77 -3.73
C THR A 147 -14.19 10.53 -4.23
N PHE A 148 -12.87 10.54 -4.19
CA PHE A 148 -12.02 9.48 -4.75
C PHE A 148 -11.55 8.45 -3.73
N TYR A 149 -12.30 8.26 -2.65
CA TYR A 149 -11.93 7.27 -1.64
C TYR A 149 -12.08 5.83 -2.15
N ASN A 150 -13.22 5.50 -2.74
CA ASN A 150 -13.48 4.19 -3.33
C ASN A 150 -14.27 4.27 -4.65
N GLN A 151 -14.60 5.45 -5.10
CA GLN A 151 -15.37 5.76 -6.30
C GLN A 151 -16.69 4.96 -6.45
N ALA A 152 -17.20 4.43 -5.34
CA ALA A 152 -18.42 3.65 -5.34
C ALA A 152 -19.65 4.57 -5.48
N PHE A 153 -20.54 4.24 -6.40
CA PHE A 153 -21.81 4.91 -6.52
C PHE A 153 -22.71 4.52 -5.35
N ASN A 154 -22.94 5.44 -4.44
CA ASN A 154 -23.80 5.23 -3.29
C ASN A 154 -25.22 5.66 -3.62
N THR A 155 -26.12 4.72 -3.80
CA THR A 155 -27.50 4.96 -4.22
C THR A 155 -28.46 5.33 -3.09
N MET A 156 -28.02 5.27 -1.83
CA MET A 156 -28.89 5.49 -0.68
C MET A 156 -28.59 6.75 0.11
N MET A 157 -27.33 7.06 0.33
CA MET A 157 -26.95 8.05 1.33
C MET A 157 -25.97 9.13 0.83
N ASN A 158 -25.64 9.14 -0.44
CA ASN A 158 -24.49 9.91 -0.81
C ASN A 158 -24.74 11.31 -1.21
N TYR A 159 -25.84 11.74 -1.50
CA TYR A 159 -25.97 13.12 -1.95
C TYR A 159 -26.05 14.09 -0.78
N GLY A 160 -25.24 13.81 0.22
CA GLY A 160 -25.06 14.70 1.33
C GLY A 160 -24.53 16.03 0.85
N VAL A 161 -25.33 17.07 0.97
CA VAL A 161 -24.91 18.43 0.65
C VAL A 161 -24.26 19.02 1.88
N ARG A 162 -22.96 18.81 2.01
CA ARG A 162 -22.18 19.38 3.13
C ARG A 162 -21.58 20.73 2.79
N SER A 163 -21.11 20.86 1.57
CA SER A 163 -20.51 22.07 1.00
C SER A 163 -19.91 23.04 2.02
N LEU A 164 -20.60 24.13 2.32
CA LEU A 164 -20.10 25.18 3.21
C LEU A 164 -19.86 24.71 4.66
N THR A 165 -20.56 23.69 5.14
CA THR A 165 -20.30 23.16 6.49
C THR A 165 -18.93 22.51 6.62
N MET A 166 -18.31 22.13 5.51
CA MET A 166 -16.93 21.65 5.52
C MET A 166 -15.94 22.75 5.89
N LEU A 167 -16.25 24.00 5.59
CA LEU A 167 -15.42 25.15 5.94
C LEU A 167 -15.43 25.49 7.42
N SER A 168 -16.36 24.92 8.20
CA SER A 168 -16.34 25.03 9.66
C SER A 168 -15.22 24.21 10.31
N THR A 169 -14.67 23.23 9.58
CA THR A 169 -13.47 22.49 9.97
C THR A 169 -12.25 23.12 9.33
N LEU A 170 -11.08 23.02 9.97
CA LEU A 170 -9.85 23.55 9.40
C LEU A 170 -9.58 22.95 8.01
N TRP A 171 -9.61 23.78 6.97
CA TRP A 171 -9.29 23.44 5.60
C TRP A 171 -7.92 23.98 5.15
N PHE A 172 -7.31 24.82 5.97
CA PHE A 172 -5.89 25.17 5.92
C PHE A 172 -5.37 25.31 7.36
N ARG A 173 -4.09 25.09 7.55
CA ARG A 173 -3.39 25.38 8.81
C ARG A 173 -2.33 26.43 8.53
N ILE A 174 -2.33 27.48 9.31
CA ILE A 174 -1.15 28.33 9.45
C ILE A 174 -0.31 27.63 10.54
N SER A 175 0.74 26.93 10.15
CA SER A 175 1.71 26.39 11.09
C SER A 175 2.46 27.54 11.76
N GLU A 176 3.06 27.28 12.92
CA GLU A 176 3.97 28.23 13.56
C GLU A 176 5.01 28.70 12.53
N GLN A 177 5.11 30.02 12.40
CA GLN A 177 6.04 30.62 11.45
C GLN A 177 7.46 30.45 12.01
N TYR A 178 8.20 29.50 11.48
CA TYR A 178 9.64 29.52 11.61
C TYR A 178 10.17 30.62 10.70
N SER A 179 10.69 31.68 11.27
CA SER A 179 11.36 32.73 10.51
C SER A 179 12.58 32.14 9.80
N THR A 180 12.48 31.93 8.51
CA THR A 180 13.63 31.57 7.68
C THR A 180 14.07 32.82 6.92
N ASN A 181 15.37 33.10 6.89
CA ASN A 181 15.96 34.18 6.08
C ASN A 181 16.07 33.80 4.60
N ARG A 182 15.34 32.76 4.15
CA ARG A 182 15.39 32.24 2.77
C ARG A 182 14.00 32.23 2.16
N ASN A 183 13.91 32.66 0.91
CA ASN A 183 12.69 32.60 0.12
C ASN A 183 12.56 31.23 -0.54
N GLY A 184 11.41 30.58 -0.36
CA GLY A 184 11.01 29.43 -1.16
C GLY A 184 10.48 29.88 -2.53
N VAL A 185 10.79 29.12 -3.57
CA VAL A 185 10.22 29.29 -4.91
C VAL A 185 9.44 28.03 -5.26
N VAL A 186 8.20 28.21 -5.72
CA VAL A 186 7.36 27.11 -6.22
C VAL A 186 7.17 27.30 -7.71
N THR A 187 7.45 26.26 -8.48
CA THR A 187 7.27 26.25 -9.93
C THR A 187 6.53 25.00 -10.39
N LEU A 188 5.69 25.13 -11.41
CA LEU A 188 5.11 24.02 -12.14
C LEU A 188 5.93 23.78 -13.41
N LYS A 189 6.68 22.70 -13.45
CA LYS A 189 7.59 22.42 -14.55
C LYS A 189 7.80 20.92 -14.74
N ASP A 190 7.94 20.49 -15.97
CA ASP A 190 8.39 19.14 -16.28
C ASP A 190 9.84 18.96 -15.80
N ALA A 191 10.09 17.93 -15.01
CA ALA A 191 11.41 17.71 -14.40
C ALA A 191 12.53 17.42 -15.43
N ARG A 192 12.18 17.01 -16.65
CA ARG A 192 13.13 16.86 -17.77
C ARG A 192 13.79 18.18 -18.19
N TYR A 193 13.15 19.30 -17.88
CA TYR A 193 13.59 20.63 -18.32
C TYR A 193 13.96 21.56 -17.17
N VAL A 194 14.22 21.01 -15.99
CA VAL A 194 14.78 21.78 -14.88
C VAL A 194 16.21 22.19 -15.21
N THR A 195 16.54 23.45 -14.96
CA THR A 195 17.84 24.06 -15.30
C THR A 195 18.62 24.59 -14.09
N SER A 196 18.01 24.53 -12.92
CA SER A 196 18.64 24.97 -11.66
C SER A 196 19.66 23.94 -11.19
N THR A 197 20.87 24.39 -10.84
CA THR A 197 21.88 23.52 -10.21
C THR A 197 21.64 23.45 -8.71
N CYS A 198 21.46 22.24 -8.17
CA CYS A 198 21.21 22.00 -6.76
C CYS A 198 22.18 20.95 -6.19
N HIS A 199 22.66 21.17 -4.96
CA HIS A 199 23.47 20.18 -4.24
C HIS A 199 22.63 19.02 -3.70
N LEU A 200 21.32 19.26 -3.50
CA LEU A 200 20.38 18.27 -2.99
C LEU A 200 19.10 18.29 -3.84
N TRP A 201 18.76 17.14 -4.40
CA TRP A 201 17.46 16.87 -4.99
C TRP A 201 16.70 15.92 -4.09
N ILE A 202 15.45 16.24 -3.77
CA ILE A 202 14.54 15.33 -3.03
C ILE A 202 13.34 15.09 -3.93
N THR A 203 13.08 13.82 -4.24
CA THR A 203 12.02 13.41 -5.16
C THR A 203 11.15 12.32 -4.56
N ASP A 204 9.87 12.39 -4.89
CA ASP A 204 8.88 11.33 -4.64
C ASP A 204 8.25 10.99 -6.00
N PRO A 205 8.88 10.07 -6.76
CA PRO A 205 8.45 9.77 -8.12
C PRO A 205 7.16 8.94 -8.13
N PRO A 206 6.36 9.01 -9.21
CA PRO A 206 5.25 8.08 -9.38
C PRO A 206 5.79 6.65 -9.53
N TYR A 207 5.02 5.66 -9.08
CA TYR A 207 5.32 4.25 -9.30
C TYR A 207 4.70 3.81 -10.63
N ALA A 208 5.28 2.80 -11.30
CA ALA A 208 4.85 2.37 -12.63
C ALA A 208 3.39 1.90 -12.70
N ASP A 209 2.88 1.33 -11.60
CA ASP A 209 1.53 0.79 -11.45
C ASP A 209 0.64 1.61 -10.48
N ALA A 210 1.10 2.81 -10.12
CA ALA A 210 0.46 3.63 -9.10
C ALA A 210 -0.77 4.39 -9.62
N ILE A 211 -1.43 5.05 -8.67
CA ILE A 211 -2.60 5.89 -8.87
C ILE A 211 -2.35 6.90 -10.00
N ASN A 212 -3.27 6.98 -10.94
CA ASN A 212 -3.23 7.94 -12.04
C ASN A 212 -3.62 9.34 -11.56
N TYR A 213 -2.77 9.96 -10.74
CA TYR A 213 -3.01 11.28 -10.14
C TYR A 213 -3.34 12.37 -11.17
N HIS A 214 -2.80 12.27 -12.38
CA HIS A 214 -3.08 13.19 -13.46
C HIS A 214 -4.54 13.14 -13.91
N GLU A 215 -5.21 11.98 -13.83
CA GLU A 215 -6.63 11.86 -14.15
C GLU A 215 -7.51 12.44 -13.04
N LEU A 216 -7.18 12.16 -11.78
CA LEU A 216 -7.96 12.61 -10.62
C LEU A 216 -7.75 14.11 -10.33
N SER A 217 -6.56 14.64 -10.60
CA SER A 217 -6.26 16.06 -10.42
C SER A 217 -7.10 16.97 -11.32
N GLU A 218 -7.53 16.48 -12.47
CA GLU A 218 -8.38 17.26 -13.38
C GLU A 218 -9.76 17.57 -12.79
N PHE A 219 -10.25 16.78 -11.85
CA PHE A 219 -11.44 17.08 -11.09
C PHE A 219 -11.33 18.43 -10.35
N PHE A 220 -10.20 18.67 -9.68
CA PHE A 220 -9.94 19.93 -8.99
C PHE A 220 -9.63 21.05 -9.98
N LEU A 221 -8.83 20.77 -10.99
CA LEU A 221 -8.51 21.75 -12.04
C LEU A 221 -9.77 22.24 -12.76
N ALA A 222 -10.78 21.40 -12.92
CA ALA A 222 -12.03 21.78 -13.54
C ALA A 222 -12.78 22.88 -12.75
N TRP A 223 -12.69 22.88 -11.43
CA TRP A 223 -13.21 23.94 -10.57
C TRP A 223 -12.27 25.14 -10.54
N ASP A 224 -10.98 24.93 -10.40
CA ASP A 224 -9.98 25.96 -10.15
C ASP A 224 -9.59 26.78 -11.39
N LYS A 225 -9.99 26.35 -12.58
CA LYS A 225 -9.51 26.87 -13.87
C LYS A 225 -9.40 28.39 -13.92
N CYS A 226 -10.50 29.09 -13.71
CA CYS A 226 -10.53 30.54 -13.83
C CYS A 226 -9.78 31.25 -12.72
N LEU A 227 -9.87 30.74 -11.50
CA LEU A 227 -9.18 31.28 -10.34
C LEU A 227 -7.66 31.12 -10.43
N LEU A 228 -7.19 29.97 -10.92
CA LEU A 228 -5.75 29.72 -11.11
C LEU A 228 -5.19 30.57 -12.26
N GLN A 229 -5.93 30.73 -13.35
CA GLN A 229 -5.50 31.59 -14.47
C GLN A 229 -5.32 33.04 -14.02
N GLU A 230 -6.17 33.52 -13.12
CA GLU A 230 -6.09 34.87 -12.60
C GLU A 230 -5.01 35.02 -11.51
N ALA A 231 -5.01 34.11 -10.51
CA ALA A 231 -4.13 34.24 -9.35
C ALA A 231 -2.70 33.74 -9.62
N PHE A 232 -2.54 32.72 -10.45
CA PHE A 232 -1.26 32.05 -10.73
C PHE A 232 -1.15 31.62 -12.19
N PRO A 233 -1.10 32.56 -13.14
CA PRO A 233 -1.09 32.24 -14.57
C PRO A 233 0.09 31.35 -14.98
N GLU A 234 1.23 31.42 -14.26
CA GLU A 234 2.41 30.60 -14.53
C GLU A 234 2.23 29.14 -14.08
N TRP A 235 1.28 28.86 -13.19
CA TRP A 235 1.00 27.51 -12.69
C TRP A 235 -0.18 26.84 -13.41
N TYR A 236 -0.90 27.62 -14.22
CA TYR A 236 -2.04 27.10 -14.93
C TYR A 236 -1.60 26.23 -16.12
N THR A 237 -2.31 25.13 -16.32
CA THR A 237 -2.24 24.30 -17.52
C THR A 237 -3.64 23.75 -17.80
N ASP A 238 -4.00 23.59 -19.08
CA ASP A 238 -5.31 23.06 -19.47
C ASP A 238 -5.53 21.61 -19.01
N SER A 239 -4.46 20.83 -18.94
CA SER A 239 -4.50 19.47 -18.42
C SER A 239 -3.19 19.14 -17.69
N LYS A 240 -3.29 18.45 -16.55
CA LYS A 240 -2.13 17.92 -15.83
C LYS A 240 -1.49 16.73 -16.55
N ARG A 241 -2.17 16.12 -17.48
CA ARG A 241 -1.70 14.96 -18.24
C ARG A 241 -0.46 15.25 -19.08
N VAL A 242 -0.29 16.50 -19.52
CA VAL A 242 0.88 16.92 -20.33
C VAL A 242 2.18 16.89 -19.53
N LEU A 243 2.11 17.20 -18.23
CA LEU A 243 3.26 17.28 -17.35
C LEU A 243 3.50 16.00 -16.54
N ALA A 244 2.57 15.07 -16.58
CA ALA A 244 2.63 13.87 -15.75
C ALA A 244 3.52 12.79 -16.37
N VAL A 245 4.31 12.15 -15.52
CA VAL A 245 4.91 10.85 -15.84
C VAL A 245 3.80 9.81 -15.73
N ARG A 246 3.58 9.05 -16.80
CA ARG A 246 2.50 8.07 -16.88
C ARG A 246 3.05 6.67 -16.74
N GLY A 247 2.28 5.76 -16.16
CA GLY A 247 2.58 4.32 -16.11
C GLY A 247 2.31 3.63 -17.46
N ASP A 248 2.81 4.20 -18.56
CA ASP A 248 2.70 3.65 -19.92
C ASP A 248 4.06 3.10 -20.39
N GLU A 249 4.13 2.69 -21.66
CA GLU A 249 5.35 2.15 -22.27
C GLU A 249 6.55 3.11 -22.26
N HIS A 250 6.31 4.42 -22.08
CA HIS A 250 7.35 5.46 -22.03
C HIS A 250 7.81 5.77 -20.60
N PHE A 251 7.21 5.16 -19.59
CA PHE A 251 7.49 5.45 -18.18
C PHE A 251 8.99 5.41 -17.85
N SER A 252 9.63 4.29 -18.12
CA SER A 252 11.04 4.09 -17.77
C SER A 252 11.95 5.04 -18.51
N GLN A 253 11.69 5.30 -19.78
CA GLN A 253 12.47 6.25 -20.58
C GLN A 253 12.32 7.68 -20.05
N THR A 254 11.10 8.10 -19.73
CA THR A 254 10.83 9.41 -19.14
C THR A 254 11.53 9.59 -17.80
N MET A 255 11.52 8.54 -16.96
CA MET A 255 12.20 8.56 -15.66
C MET A 255 13.73 8.64 -15.82
N ILE A 256 14.31 7.92 -16.77
CA ILE A 256 15.74 8.00 -17.09
C ILE A 256 16.11 9.43 -17.53
N GLU A 257 15.32 10.04 -18.40
CA GLU A 257 15.53 11.42 -18.86
C GLU A 257 15.48 12.43 -17.69
N ILE A 258 14.50 12.28 -16.77
CA ILE A 258 14.38 13.12 -15.58
C ILE A 258 15.62 12.98 -14.69
N TYR A 259 15.97 11.76 -14.29
CA TYR A 259 17.07 11.55 -13.36
C TYR A 259 18.44 11.86 -13.97
N THR A 260 18.59 11.65 -15.27
CA THR A 260 19.78 12.10 -16.00
C THR A 260 19.88 13.63 -15.99
N ASN A 261 18.78 14.34 -16.24
CA ASN A 261 18.76 15.79 -16.17
C ASN A 261 19.08 16.30 -14.76
N LEU A 262 18.49 15.72 -13.72
CA LEU A 262 18.79 16.10 -12.34
C LEU A 262 20.25 15.80 -11.97
N ALA A 263 20.81 14.70 -12.44
CA ALA A 263 22.22 14.36 -12.25
C ALA A 263 23.16 15.36 -12.95
N MET A 264 22.85 15.81 -14.17
CA MET A 264 23.61 16.86 -14.86
C MET A 264 23.58 18.20 -14.12
N HIS A 265 22.46 18.52 -13.48
CA HIS A 265 22.29 19.76 -12.70
C HIS A 265 22.62 19.57 -11.21
N MET A 266 23.52 18.67 -10.89
CA MET A 266 24.01 18.39 -9.55
C MET A 266 25.54 18.40 -9.57
N PRO A 267 26.23 19.04 -8.61
CA PRO A 267 27.71 18.95 -8.49
C PRO A 267 28.10 17.50 -8.11
N ASP A 268 29.40 17.17 -8.24
CA ASP A 268 29.88 15.79 -8.02
C ASP A 268 29.80 15.36 -6.55
N ASP A 269 29.83 16.29 -5.62
CA ASP A 269 29.59 16.06 -4.19
C ASP A 269 28.11 16.15 -3.79
N GLY A 270 27.24 16.48 -4.73
CA GLY A 270 25.79 16.53 -4.51
C GLY A 270 25.15 15.17 -4.28
N MET A 271 23.87 15.19 -3.92
CA MET A 271 23.10 13.96 -3.70
C MET A 271 21.65 14.10 -4.17
N GLN A 272 21.05 12.96 -4.48
CA GLN A 272 19.60 12.85 -4.68
C GLN A 272 19.03 11.94 -3.60
N ILE A 273 17.88 12.32 -3.05
CA ILE A 273 17.09 11.48 -2.15
C ILE A 273 15.81 11.12 -2.90
N VAL A 274 15.60 9.83 -3.05
CA VAL A 274 14.40 9.29 -3.72
C VAL A 274 13.56 8.56 -2.68
N MET A 275 12.33 9.03 -2.47
CA MET A 275 11.36 8.34 -1.64
C MET A 275 10.68 7.26 -2.47
N PHE A 276 10.68 6.02 -1.98
CA PHE A 276 10.11 4.91 -2.73
C PHE A 276 9.61 3.80 -1.81
N THR A 277 8.50 3.19 -2.19
CA THR A 277 7.98 1.99 -1.54
C THR A 277 7.18 1.17 -2.54
N HIS A 278 7.44 -0.12 -2.60
CA HIS A 278 6.66 -1.07 -3.38
C HIS A 278 6.88 -2.49 -2.86
N SER A 279 5.86 -3.35 -2.95
CA SER A 279 5.95 -4.74 -2.49
C SER A 279 6.53 -5.70 -3.54
N ASP A 280 6.56 -5.30 -4.82
CA ASP A 280 6.99 -6.15 -5.93
C ASP A 280 8.49 -5.97 -6.23
N PRO A 281 9.30 -7.05 -6.17
CA PRO A 281 10.73 -7.00 -6.51
C PRO A 281 10.99 -6.57 -7.96
N ALA A 282 10.08 -6.82 -8.90
CA ALA A 282 10.24 -6.39 -10.29
C ALA A 282 10.19 -4.86 -10.44
N VAL A 283 9.35 -4.18 -9.65
CA VAL A 283 9.26 -2.73 -9.63
C VAL A 283 10.53 -2.11 -9.01
N TRP A 284 11.12 -2.76 -8.00
CA TRP A 284 12.41 -2.38 -7.45
C TRP A 284 13.56 -2.58 -8.44
N ALA A 285 13.54 -3.68 -9.21
CA ALA A 285 14.52 -3.92 -10.27
C ALA A 285 14.42 -2.85 -11.37
N GLN A 286 13.22 -2.49 -11.77
CA GLN A 286 12.98 -1.42 -12.73
C GLN A 286 13.55 -0.07 -12.21
N LEU A 287 13.28 0.28 -10.95
CA LEU A 287 13.84 1.48 -10.34
C LEU A 287 15.38 1.46 -10.32
N ALA A 288 15.98 0.35 -9.89
CA ALA A 288 17.43 0.18 -9.88
C ALA A 288 18.05 0.45 -11.25
N LEU A 289 17.49 -0.17 -12.28
CA LEU A 289 17.95 -0.04 -13.67
C LEU A 289 17.78 1.39 -14.21
N ILE A 290 16.66 2.06 -13.87
CA ILE A 290 16.43 3.47 -14.21
C ILE A 290 17.51 4.35 -13.58
N MET A 291 17.76 4.22 -12.25
CA MET A 291 18.76 5.03 -11.54
C MET A 291 20.17 4.78 -12.09
N TRP A 292 20.51 3.52 -12.30
CA TRP A 292 21.83 3.13 -12.84
C TRP A 292 22.07 3.68 -14.26
N LYS A 293 21.08 3.54 -15.14
CA LYS A 293 21.14 4.13 -16.50
C LYS A 293 21.22 5.64 -16.51
N SER A 294 20.70 6.30 -15.48
CA SER A 294 20.78 7.76 -15.30
C SER A 294 22.14 8.21 -14.78
N GLY A 295 23.12 7.32 -14.62
CA GLY A 295 24.44 7.64 -14.09
C GLY A 295 24.46 7.88 -12.58
N LEU A 296 23.53 7.27 -11.85
CA LEU A 296 23.40 7.36 -10.40
C LEU A 296 23.70 6.01 -9.74
N ARG A 297 24.22 6.06 -8.51
CA ARG A 297 24.39 4.89 -7.65
C ARG A 297 23.76 5.11 -6.30
N VAL A 298 23.17 4.08 -5.72
CA VAL A 298 22.65 4.09 -4.35
C VAL A 298 23.81 3.96 -3.37
N THR A 299 23.93 4.91 -2.44
CA THR A 299 25.01 4.92 -1.43
C THR A 299 24.53 4.61 -0.03
N ALA A 300 23.26 4.92 0.26
CA ALA A 300 22.62 4.57 1.53
C ALA A 300 21.11 4.41 1.31
N ALA A 301 20.48 3.71 2.23
CA ALA A 301 19.03 3.57 2.30
C ALA A 301 18.57 3.65 3.75
N TRP A 302 17.45 4.34 3.97
CA TRP A 302 16.84 4.52 5.28
C TRP A 302 15.39 4.13 5.19
N ASN A 303 14.94 3.20 6.02
CA ASN A 303 13.53 2.89 6.14
C ASN A 303 12.90 3.78 7.21
N ILE A 304 11.85 4.52 6.85
CA ILE A 304 11.12 5.40 7.75
C ILE A 304 9.64 5.01 7.78
N ALA A 305 9.06 4.98 8.98
CA ALA A 305 7.63 4.76 9.15
C ALA A 305 6.87 6.04 8.76
N THR A 306 6.20 6.01 7.61
CA THR A 306 5.44 7.16 7.09
C THR A 306 3.95 7.06 7.35
N GLU A 307 3.47 5.88 7.70
CA GLU A 307 2.05 5.59 7.83
C GLU A 307 1.69 5.27 9.28
N THR A 308 0.68 5.97 9.81
CA THR A 308 0.12 5.69 11.14
C THR A 308 -1.09 4.77 11.05
N ASP A 309 -1.31 3.93 12.08
CA ASP A 309 -2.47 3.01 12.18
C ASP A 309 -3.83 3.74 12.30
N ALA A 310 -3.82 5.08 12.40
CA ALA A 310 -5.01 5.91 12.64
C ALA A 310 -6.02 5.97 11.50
N SER A 311 -5.72 5.45 10.33
CA SER A 311 -6.61 5.56 9.15
C SER A 311 -7.57 4.38 8.93
N GLY A 312 -7.86 3.55 9.95
CA GLY A 312 -9.05 2.66 10.08
C GLY A 312 -9.55 1.82 8.89
N LEU A 313 -8.90 1.85 7.74
CA LEU A 313 -9.32 1.21 6.47
C LEU A 313 -8.18 0.51 5.74
N LYS A 314 -7.02 0.39 6.37
CA LYS A 314 -5.86 -0.26 5.77
C LYS A 314 -5.82 -1.76 6.11
N ASP A 315 -6.87 -2.47 5.71
CA ASP A 315 -6.86 -3.92 5.64
C ASP A 315 -6.39 -4.34 4.24
N GLY A 316 -5.08 -4.49 4.08
CA GLY A 316 -4.46 -4.92 2.82
C GLY A 316 -2.93 -5.00 2.92
N ASN A 317 -2.26 -5.33 1.83
CA ASN A 317 -0.80 -5.32 1.65
C ASN A 317 -0.28 -3.86 1.70
N TYR A 318 -0.36 -3.22 2.85
CA TYR A 318 0.18 -1.89 3.02
C TYR A 318 1.55 -1.99 3.68
N VAL A 319 2.56 -1.58 2.92
CA VAL A 319 3.88 -1.29 3.46
C VAL A 319 3.74 -0.05 4.34
N LYS A 320 4.10 -0.15 5.61
CA LYS A 320 4.01 0.96 6.56
C LYS A 320 5.16 1.95 6.40
N GLY A 321 6.27 1.52 5.83
CA GLY A 321 7.48 2.29 5.66
C GLY A 321 7.70 2.80 4.24
N THR A 322 8.39 3.91 4.13
CA THR A 322 8.96 4.44 2.89
C THR A 322 10.47 4.34 2.98
N VAL A 323 11.11 3.88 1.91
CA VAL A 323 12.58 3.87 1.83
C VAL A 323 13.06 5.18 1.23
N LEU A 324 13.97 5.84 1.92
CA LEU A 324 14.75 6.95 1.41
C LEU A 324 16.02 6.41 0.80
N LEU A 325 16.11 6.39 -0.52
CA LEU A 325 17.32 6.03 -1.25
C LEU A 325 18.19 7.28 -1.41
N VAL A 326 19.42 7.22 -0.92
CA VAL A 326 20.41 8.27 -1.11
C VAL A 326 21.28 7.89 -2.29
N LEU A 327 21.23 8.72 -3.34
CA LEU A 327 21.97 8.50 -4.56
C LEU A 327 23.05 9.56 -4.77
N ARG A 328 24.15 9.15 -5.40
CA ARG A 328 25.22 10.02 -5.87
C ARG A 328 25.55 9.70 -7.33
N LYS A 329 26.25 10.59 -7.99
CA LYS A 329 26.77 10.29 -9.33
C LYS A 329 27.64 9.04 -9.30
N GLN A 330 27.52 8.22 -10.34
CA GLN A 330 28.43 7.12 -10.57
C GLN A 330 29.73 7.66 -11.19
N THR A 331 30.76 7.77 -10.37
CA THR A 331 32.08 8.28 -10.78
C THR A 331 33.15 7.19 -10.84
N GLY A 332 32.84 5.98 -10.35
CA GLY A 332 33.76 4.83 -10.36
C GLY A 332 33.78 4.14 -11.74
N ASP A 333 34.89 3.43 -11.98
CA ASP A 333 35.05 2.57 -13.17
C ASP A 333 35.10 1.08 -12.78
N GLU A 334 34.59 0.75 -11.58
CA GLU A 334 34.61 -0.62 -11.07
C GLU A 334 33.66 -1.52 -11.90
N MET A 335 34.20 -2.68 -12.23
CA MET A 335 33.47 -3.76 -12.92
C MET A 335 33.38 -4.97 -12.00
N ALA A 336 32.31 -5.74 -12.12
CA ALA A 336 32.13 -6.99 -11.40
C ALA A 336 31.65 -8.11 -12.31
N PHE A 337 31.78 -9.34 -11.80
CA PHE A 337 31.14 -10.51 -12.41
C PHE A 337 29.87 -10.84 -11.64
N LEU A 338 28.85 -11.33 -12.35
CA LEU A 338 27.54 -11.62 -11.77
C LEU A 338 27.61 -12.60 -10.58
N ASP A 339 28.54 -13.58 -10.63
CA ASP A 339 28.74 -14.58 -9.59
C ASP A 339 29.31 -13.98 -8.29
N GLU A 340 30.16 -12.96 -8.39
CA GLU A 340 30.82 -12.30 -7.25
C GLU A 340 29.84 -11.45 -6.45
N ILE A 341 28.91 -10.80 -7.12
CA ILE A 341 27.93 -9.89 -6.53
C ILE A 341 27.05 -10.59 -5.49
N ASN A 342 26.75 -11.86 -5.65
CA ASN A 342 25.90 -12.59 -4.71
C ASN A 342 26.46 -12.62 -3.27
N SER A 343 27.78 -12.64 -3.10
CA SER A 343 28.43 -12.58 -1.77
C SER A 343 28.25 -11.22 -1.13
N ASP A 344 28.41 -10.15 -1.92
CA ASP A 344 28.35 -8.77 -1.47
C ASP A 344 26.90 -8.38 -1.11
N ILE A 345 25.93 -8.84 -1.90
CA ILE A 345 24.51 -8.68 -1.59
C ILE A 345 24.16 -9.37 -0.27
N ARG A 346 24.63 -10.61 -0.05
CA ARG A 346 24.41 -11.32 1.23
C ARG A 346 24.99 -10.56 2.42
N ALA A 347 26.18 -10.01 2.26
CA ALA A 347 26.84 -9.23 3.30
C ALA A 347 26.09 -7.93 3.60
N GLU A 348 25.74 -7.16 2.57
CA GLU A 348 25.06 -5.88 2.72
C GLU A 348 23.64 -6.05 3.29
N VAL A 349 22.85 -7.03 2.79
CA VAL A 349 21.50 -7.31 3.31
C VAL A 349 21.55 -7.67 4.80
N ARG A 350 22.48 -8.55 5.19
CA ARG A 350 22.64 -8.91 6.62
C ARG A 350 23.02 -7.71 7.47
N ASN A 351 23.97 -6.91 6.99
CA ASN A 351 24.41 -5.71 7.70
C ASN A 351 23.24 -4.73 7.90
N GLN A 352 22.47 -4.47 6.84
CA GLN A 352 21.32 -3.56 6.90
C GLN A 352 20.26 -4.06 7.89
N ILE A 353 19.91 -5.34 7.86
CA ILE A 353 18.91 -5.92 8.75
C ILE A 353 19.39 -5.95 10.20
N VAL A 354 20.64 -6.33 10.46
CA VAL A 354 21.20 -6.32 11.81
C VAL A 354 21.16 -4.91 12.39
N ASN A 355 21.57 -3.91 11.62
CA ASN A 355 21.48 -2.50 12.04
C ASN A 355 20.05 -2.07 12.37
N MET A 356 19.06 -2.49 11.56
CA MET A 356 17.64 -2.20 11.85
C MET A 356 17.18 -2.86 13.15
N ILE A 357 17.53 -4.13 13.38
CA ILE A 357 17.16 -4.86 14.60
C ILE A 357 17.83 -4.22 15.84
N GLU A 358 19.08 -3.77 15.73
CA GLU A 358 19.79 -3.12 16.83
C GLU A 358 19.20 -1.75 17.19
N LEU A 359 18.67 -1.02 16.21
CA LEU A 359 18.05 0.29 16.38
C LEU A 359 16.58 0.21 16.83
N ASP A 360 15.96 -0.97 16.68
CA ASP A 360 14.54 -1.14 16.97
C ASP A 360 14.26 -1.25 18.48
N ASN A 361 13.09 -0.79 18.88
CA ASN A 361 12.62 -0.94 20.26
C ASN A 361 12.08 -2.36 20.48
N LYS A 362 12.66 -3.11 21.40
CA LYS A 362 12.24 -4.48 21.68
C LYS A 362 10.86 -4.60 22.33
N GLU A 363 10.41 -3.56 23.03
CA GLU A 363 9.11 -3.55 23.71
C GLU A 363 7.98 -3.13 22.76
N GLU A 364 8.26 -2.16 21.87
CA GLU A 364 7.34 -1.69 20.83
C GLU A 364 8.08 -1.62 19.49
N PRO A 365 8.13 -2.72 18.72
CA PRO A 365 8.86 -2.75 17.46
C PRO A 365 8.29 -1.76 16.44
N ASN A 366 9.15 -0.90 15.90
CA ASN A 366 8.80 0.06 14.85
C ASN A 366 8.80 -0.57 13.46
N PHE A 367 9.57 -1.66 13.28
CA PHE A 367 9.69 -2.35 12.01
C PHE A 367 8.91 -3.66 11.99
N SER A 368 8.31 -3.95 10.85
CA SER A 368 7.60 -5.20 10.55
C SER A 368 8.37 -6.05 9.53
N ASP A 369 7.99 -7.30 9.36
CA ASP A 369 8.64 -8.18 8.37
C ASP A 369 8.71 -7.56 6.95
N PRO A 370 7.66 -6.89 6.41
CA PRO A 370 7.76 -6.15 5.16
C PRO A 370 8.83 -5.06 5.14
N ASP A 371 9.09 -4.38 6.25
CA ASP A 371 10.10 -3.33 6.31
C ASP A 371 11.52 -3.91 6.17
N PHE A 372 11.78 -5.09 6.72
CA PHE A 372 13.03 -5.82 6.50
C PHE A 372 13.21 -6.29 5.05
N VAL A 373 12.11 -6.66 4.38
CA VAL A 373 12.13 -6.99 2.95
C VAL A 373 12.49 -5.75 2.11
N LEU A 374 11.90 -4.61 2.41
CA LEU A 374 12.25 -3.35 1.73
C LEU A 374 13.72 -2.96 1.93
N ALA A 375 14.23 -3.15 3.14
CA ALA A 375 15.64 -2.92 3.44
C ALA A 375 16.56 -3.85 2.63
N ALA A 376 16.15 -5.11 2.43
CA ALA A 376 16.89 -6.05 1.59
C ALA A 376 16.89 -5.64 0.11
N TYR A 377 15.75 -5.15 -0.41
CA TYR A 377 15.70 -4.59 -1.75
C TYR A 377 16.68 -3.42 -1.91
N ALA A 378 16.61 -2.46 -1.00
CA ALA A 378 17.48 -1.29 -1.01
C ALA A 378 18.97 -1.64 -0.88
N ALA A 379 19.32 -2.63 -0.05
CA ALA A 379 20.67 -3.17 0.07
C ALA A 379 21.17 -3.77 -1.26
N SER A 380 20.29 -4.49 -1.96
CA SER A 380 20.61 -5.03 -3.29
C SER A 380 20.88 -3.93 -4.31
N LEU A 381 20.06 -2.87 -4.31
CA LEU A 381 20.27 -1.71 -5.17
C LEU A 381 21.61 -1.04 -4.89
N LYS A 382 22.00 -0.91 -3.63
CA LYS A 382 23.28 -0.32 -3.22
C LYS A 382 24.46 -1.10 -3.79
N VAL A 383 24.41 -2.44 -3.72
CA VAL A 383 25.48 -3.28 -4.29
C VAL A 383 25.49 -3.22 -5.81
N LEU A 384 24.35 -3.46 -6.47
CA LEU A 384 24.24 -3.48 -7.93
C LEU A 384 24.74 -2.18 -8.55
N THR A 385 24.26 -1.04 -8.04
CA THR A 385 24.59 0.27 -8.61
C THR A 385 25.96 0.80 -8.16
N SER A 386 26.68 0.10 -7.26
CA SER A 386 28.06 0.49 -6.91
C SER A 386 29.03 0.27 -8.06
N TYR A 387 28.75 -0.72 -8.89
CA TYR A 387 29.55 -1.03 -10.08
C TYR A 387 29.07 -0.20 -11.28
N LYS A 388 29.99 0.22 -12.12
CA LYS A 388 29.67 0.90 -13.37
C LYS A 388 29.05 -0.05 -14.37
N THR A 389 29.63 -1.24 -14.47
CA THR A 389 29.17 -2.33 -15.34
C THR A 389 29.33 -3.66 -14.63
N ILE A 390 28.45 -4.58 -14.96
CA ILE A 390 28.53 -5.99 -14.55
C ILE A 390 28.66 -6.79 -15.83
N GLU A 391 29.66 -7.66 -15.92
CA GLU A 391 29.87 -8.50 -17.08
C GLU A 391 28.63 -9.40 -17.27
N ASP A 392 28.24 -9.61 -18.52
CA ASP A 392 27.03 -10.33 -18.92
C ASP A 392 25.70 -9.66 -18.56
N LEU A 393 25.69 -8.38 -18.10
CA LEU A 393 24.46 -7.68 -17.77
C LEU A 393 24.29 -6.43 -18.65
N ASP A 394 23.41 -6.52 -19.64
CA ASP A 394 22.99 -5.39 -20.45
C ASP A 394 21.80 -4.69 -19.82
N LEU A 395 21.97 -3.41 -19.45
CA LEU A 395 20.97 -2.64 -18.71
C LEU A 395 19.69 -2.41 -19.49
N ASP A 396 19.77 -2.28 -20.83
CA ASP A 396 18.57 -2.09 -21.68
C ASP A 396 17.78 -3.38 -21.80
N TYR A 397 18.47 -4.49 -21.98
CA TYR A 397 17.86 -5.80 -22.03
C TYR A 397 17.22 -6.19 -20.70
N GLU A 398 17.93 -5.99 -19.59
CA GLU A 398 17.42 -6.26 -18.23
C GLU A 398 16.22 -5.38 -17.87
N LEU A 399 16.20 -4.10 -18.27
CA LEU A 399 15.06 -3.21 -18.06
C LEU A 399 13.83 -3.71 -18.83
N ASN A 400 14.02 -4.15 -20.06
CA ASN A 400 12.93 -4.75 -20.85
C ASN A 400 12.41 -6.05 -20.20
N LEU A 401 13.31 -6.91 -19.71
CA LEU A 401 12.93 -8.13 -18.99
C LEU A 401 12.20 -7.82 -17.70
N ALA A 402 12.66 -6.86 -16.89
CA ALA A 402 12.02 -6.50 -15.63
C ALA A 402 10.57 -6.03 -15.84
N ILE A 403 10.27 -5.39 -16.97
CA ILE A 403 8.93 -4.93 -17.33
C ILE A 403 8.08 -6.07 -17.90
N ASN A 404 8.58 -6.80 -18.91
CA ASN A 404 7.75 -7.69 -19.72
C ASN A 404 7.84 -9.17 -19.30
N ASN A 405 8.98 -9.60 -18.75
CA ASN A 405 9.25 -10.99 -18.35
C ASN A 405 10.09 -11.04 -17.07
N PRO A 406 9.59 -10.56 -15.91
CA PRO A 406 10.37 -10.39 -14.67
C PRO A 406 11.09 -11.67 -14.22
N SER A 407 10.48 -12.84 -14.40
CA SER A 407 11.07 -14.13 -14.04
C SER A 407 12.35 -14.49 -14.80
N GLN A 408 12.62 -13.85 -15.93
CA GLN A 408 13.84 -14.05 -16.72
C GLN A 408 14.95 -13.05 -16.36
N SER A 409 14.59 -11.89 -15.79
CA SER A 409 15.56 -10.85 -15.41
C SER A 409 16.51 -11.33 -14.30
N SER A 410 17.80 -11.13 -14.52
CA SER A 410 18.86 -11.40 -13.55
C SER A 410 18.77 -10.46 -12.35
N VAL A 411 18.44 -9.20 -12.58
CA VAL A 411 18.28 -8.18 -11.53
C VAL A 411 17.09 -8.50 -10.62
N VAL A 412 15.95 -8.93 -11.20
CA VAL A 412 14.79 -9.37 -10.40
C VAL A 412 15.16 -10.56 -9.51
N LYS A 413 15.82 -11.58 -10.07
CA LYS A 413 16.27 -12.77 -9.30
C LYS A 413 17.22 -12.43 -8.17
N ILE A 414 18.09 -11.45 -8.37
CA ILE A 414 18.99 -10.95 -7.31
C ILE A 414 18.17 -10.34 -6.17
N ILE A 415 17.21 -9.48 -6.47
CA ILE A 415 16.35 -8.83 -5.47
C ILE A 415 15.47 -9.87 -4.76
N GLU A 416 14.94 -10.86 -5.47
CA GLU A 416 14.21 -11.98 -4.85
C GLU A 416 15.10 -12.82 -3.93
N THR A 417 16.38 -13.02 -4.30
CA THR A 417 17.34 -13.71 -3.44
C THR A 417 17.61 -12.92 -2.16
N ALA A 418 17.68 -11.60 -2.23
CA ALA A 418 17.81 -10.74 -1.07
C ALA A 418 16.63 -10.88 -0.09
N THR A 419 15.42 -11.07 -0.61
CA THR A 419 14.24 -11.36 0.22
C THR A 419 14.43 -12.62 1.08
N LYS A 420 14.96 -13.70 0.48
CA LYS A 420 15.24 -14.94 1.21
C LYS A 420 16.25 -14.72 2.33
N ILE A 421 17.29 -13.94 2.06
CA ILE A 421 18.31 -13.59 3.05
C ILE A 421 17.68 -12.79 4.19
N ALA A 422 16.78 -11.85 3.89
CA ALA A 422 16.05 -11.08 4.90
C ALA A 422 15.26 -11.99 5.84
N TYR A 423 14.43 -12.86 5.29
CA TYR A 423 13.64 -13.80 6.10
C TYR A 423 14.49 -14.80 6.89
N ASP A 424 15.68 -15.14 6.42
CA ASP A 424 16.64 -15.94 7.20
C ASP A 424 17.22 -15.18 8.40
N CYS A 425 17.25 -13.86 8.36
CA CYS A 425 17.74 -13.00 9.43
C CYS A 425 16.63 -12.59 10.42
N VAL A 426 15.38 -12.54 10.00
CA VAL A 426 14.23 -12.15 10.84
C VAL A 426 13.67 -13.37 11.55
N ILE A 427 14.27 -13.70 12.68
CA ILE A 427 13.94 -14.87 13.49
C ILE A 427 12.81 -14.54 14.45
N PRO A 428 11.78 -15.40 14.63
CA PRO A 428 10.78 -15.20 15.68
C PRO A 428 11.43 -15.00 17.06
N SER A 429 10.89 -14.05 17.86
CA SER A 429 11.49 -13.64 19.13
C SER A 429 11.76 -14.79 20.12
N ASP A 430 10.90 -15.81 20.05
CA ASP A 430 10.96 -16.98 20.95
C ASP A 430 11.71 -18.17 20.32
N PHE A 431 12.48 -17.95 19.25
CA PHE A 431 13.16 -19.00 18.51
C PHE A 431 14.68 -18.81 18.52
N GLU A 432 15.43 -19.86 18.89
CA GLU A 432 16.89 -19.84 18.92
C GLU A 432 17.48 -19.74 17.51
N SER A 433 18.42 -18.82 17.29
CA SER A 433 18.93 -18.49 15.96
C SER A 433 19.65 -19.65 15.25
N TYR A 434 20.33 -20.51 16.02
CA TYR A 434 21.03 -21.68 15.45
C TYR A 434 20.04 -22.77 15.02
N LEU A 435 18.93 -22.95 15.76
CA LEU A 435 17.86 -23.88 15.39
C LEU A 435 17.06 -23.37 14.17
N TRP A 436 16.83 -22.06 14.09
CA TRP A 436 16.17 -21.46 12.93
C TRP A 436 16.87 -21.77 11.61
N LYS A 437 18.20 -21.76 11.61
CA LYS A 437 18.99 -22.06 10.40
C LYS A 437 18.85 -23.49 9.92
N GLU A 438 18.53 -24.43 10.80
CA GLU A 438 18.33 -25.83 10.47
C GLU A 438 16.95 -26.15 9.90
N LEU A 439 15.97 -25.26 10.07
CA LEU A 439 14.63 -25.44 9.54
C LEU A 439 14.61 -25.36 8.02
N THR A 440 13.78 -26.20 7.41
CA THR A 440 13.46 -26.13 5.99
C THR A 440 12.66 -24.86 5.66
N SER A 441 12.61 -24.47 4.40
CA SER A 441 11.79 -23.33 3.95
C SER A 441 10.32 -23.48 4.33
N ALA A 442 9.76 -24.67 4.20
CA ALA A 442 8.37 -24.96 4.56
C ALA A 442 8.11 -24.84 6.06
N GLU A 443 9.05 -25.29 6.89
CA GLU A 443 8.97 -25.13 8.34
C GLU A 443 9.07 -23.67 8.76
N LYS A 444 10.00 -22.92 8.18
CA LYS A 444 10.13 -21.46 8.41
C LYS A 444 8.85 -20.72 8.03
N PHE A 445 8.29 -21.04 6.87
CA PHE A 445 7.00 -20.47 6.42
C PHE A 445 5.91 -20.72 7.45
N TYR A 446 5.78 -21.96 7.93
CA TYR A 446 4.72 -22.31 8.86
C TYR A 446 4.91 -21.63 10.22
N ILE A 447 6.13 -21.61 10.74
CA ILE A 447 6.45 -20.95 12.03
C ILE A 447 6.24 -19.44 11.95
N LYS A 448 6.63 -18.78 10.86
CA LYS A 448 6.35 -17.34 10.64
C LYS A 448 4.86 -17.06 10.49
N GLY A 449 4.13 -17.92 9.80
CA GLY A 449 2.67 -17.82 9.73
C GLY A 449 2.02 -17.94 11.11
N LEU A 450 2.49 -18.89 11.93
CA LEU A 450 2.00 -19.08 13.30
C LEU A 450 2.34 -17.88 14.20
N GLU A 451 3.52 -17.29 14.05
CA GLU A 451 3.90 -16.04 14.72
C GLU A 451 2.96 -14.89 14.35
N SER A 452 2.63 -14.77 13.06
CA SER A 452 1.66 -13.79 12.56
C SER A 452 0.28 -13.94 13.20
N GLU A 453 -0.21 -15.19 13.31
CA GLU A 453 -1.48 -15.49 13.99
C GLU A 453 -1.42 -15.18 15.50
N LYS A 454 -0.30 -15.48 16.17
CA LYS A 454 -0.08 -15.10 17.58
C LYS A 454 -0.22 -13.59 17.81
N ARG A 455 0.20 -12.79 16.83
CA ARG A 455 0.08 -11.32 16.85
C ARG A 455 -1.28 -10.80 16.37
N GLY A 456 -2.24 -11.69 16.07
CA GLY A 456 -3.58 -11.33 15.61
C GLY A 456 -3.67 -10.90 14.15
N ASN A 457 -2.65 -11.18 13.34
CA ASN A 457 -2.66 -10.86 11.92
C ASN A 457 -3.10 -12.09 11.10
N TYR A 458 -4.30 -12.00 10.50
CA TYR A 458 -4.95 -13.05 9.72
C TYR A 458 -5.11 -12.66 8.24
N LYS A 459 -4.22 -11.82 7.70
CA LYS A 459 -4.28 -11.36 6.31
C LYS A 459 -3.67 -12.38 5.37
N ILE A 460 -4.37 -12.75 4.31
CA ILE A 460 -3.87 -13.69 3.30
C ILE A 460 -2.59 -13.17 2.62
N SER A 461 -2.48 -11.85 2.47
CA SER A 461 -1.31 -11.21 1.89
C SER A 461 -0.02 -11.51 2.65
N THR A 462 -0.06 -11.56 3.97
CA THR A 462 1.09 -11.90 4.81
C THR A 462 1.61 -13.31 4.48
N TYR A 463 0.72 -14.28 4.32
CA TYR A 463 1.11 -15.64 3.91
C TYR A 463 1.65 -15.70 2.48
N GLN A 464 1.11 -14.88 1.57
CA GLN A 464 1.63 -14.77 0.21
C GLN A 464 3.05 -14.19 0.19
N GLU A 465 3.35 -13.23 1.05
CA GLU A 465 4.68 -12.67 1.22
C GLU A 465 5.65 -13.70 1.80
N PHE A 466 5.28 -14.40 2.87
CA PHE A 466 6.08 -15.49 3.42
C PHE A 466 6.32 -16.61 2.39
N ALA A 467 5.30 -16.99 1.64
CA ALA A 467 5.42 -18.01 0.59
C ALA A 467 6.43 -17.60 -0.48
N ARG A 468 6.41 -16.33 -0.90
CA ARG A 468 7.41 -15.76 -1.81
C ARG A 468 8.81 -15.74 -1.17
N GLY A 469 8.91 -15.24 0.06
CA GLY A 469 10.16 -15.13 0.79
C GLY A 469 10.85 -16.48 1.01
N PHE A 470 10.11 -17.50 1.38
CA PHE A 470 10.61 -18.86 1.57
C PHE A 470 10.55 -19.74 0.32
N ASN A 471 10.04 -19.22 -0.81
CA ASN A 471 9.89 -19.94 -2.08
C ASN A 471 9.01 -21.19 -1.98
N ILE A 472 7.83 -21.06 -1.37
CA ILE A 472 6.85 -22.14 -1.18
C ILE A 472 5.70 -21.99 -2.18
N ALA A 473 5.65 -22.85 -3.18
CA ALA A 473 4.59 -22.80 -4.20
C ALA A 473 3.23 -23.35 -3.69
N GLY A 474 3.25 -24.34 -2.82
CA GLY A 474 2.07 -25.07 -2.36
C GLY A 474 1.47 -24.58 -1.04
N TYR A 475 1.74 -23.36 -0.60
CA TYR A 475 1.35 -22.87 0.73
C TYR A 475 -0.17 -22.95 1.02
N SER A 476 -1.02 -22.86 -0.01
CA SER A 476 -2.47 -22.97 0.15
C SER A 476 -2.92 -24.31 0.75
N GLN A 477 -2.13 -25.35 0.61
CA GLN A 477 -2.42 -26.69 1.14
C GLN A 477 -2.29 -26.75 2.66
N VAL A 478 -1.43 -25.91 3.25
CA VAL A 478 -1.31 -25.79 4.71
C VAL A 478 -2.25 -24.74 5.32
N MET A 479 -3.04 -24.05 4.48
CA MET A 479 -4.02 -23.07 4.95
C MET A 479 -5.36 -23.75 5.27
N ALA A 480 -5.95 -23.41 6.40
CA ALA A 480 -7.32 -23.78 6.75
C ALA A 480 -8.33 -22.78 6.16
N SER A 481 -7.93 -21.52 6.04
CA SER A 481 -8.70 -20.47 5.38
C SER A 481 -7.76 -19.60 4.55
N GLY A 482 -8.10 -19.35 3.29
CA GLY A 482 -7.41 -18.43 2.39
C GLY A 482 -8.21 -17.14 2.13
N ARG A 483 -9.17 -16.79 2.99
CA ARG A 483 -9.98 -15.58 2.84
C ARG A 483 -9.19 -14.35 3.28
N ALA A 484 -9.43 -13.21 2.64
CA ALA A 484 -8.62 -12.00 2.75
C ALA A 484 -8.17 -11.61 4.17
N ASN A 485 -9.09 -11.56 5.14
CA ASN A 485 -8.82 -11.09 6.50
C ASN A 485 -9.08 -12.15 7.58
N THR A 486 -9.27 -13.41 7.19
CA THR A 486 -9.49 -14.55 8.08
C THR A 486 -8.66 -15.74 7.63
N ALA A 487 -7.53 -15.47 7.01
CA ALA A 487 -6.57 -16.49 6.61
C ALA A 487 -5.92 -17.09 7.86
N ARG A 488 -5.81 -18.43 7.92
CA ARG A 488 -5.13 -19.10 9.01
C ARG A 488 -4.53 -20.43 8.55
N LEU A 489 -3.52 -20.86 9.25
CA LEU A 489 -2.91 -22.16 9.07
C LEU A 489 -3.81 -23.28 9.58
N LYS A 490 -3.65 -24.46 9.01
CA LYS A 490 -4.22 -25.70 9.54
C LYS A 490 -3.47 -26.12 10.79
N THR A 491 -4.20 -26.51 11.82
CA THR A 491 -3.61 -27.09 13.04
C THR A 491 -3.11 -28.53 12.80
N PRO A 492 -2.30 -29.11 13.70
CA PRO A 492 -1.93 -30.52 13.61
C PRO A 492 -3.12 -31.48 13.43
N VAL A 493 -4.25 -31.21 14.06
CA VAL A 493 -5.47 -32.02 13.92
C VAL A 493 -6.07 -31.89 12.52
N GLU A 494 -6.06 -30.69 11.94
CA GLU A 494 -6.61 -30.44 10.59
C GLU A 494 -5.67 -30.91 9.47
N LEU A 495 -4.36 -30.98 9.73
CA LEU A 495 -3.35 -31.51 8.81
C LEU A 495 -3.23 -33.01 8.85
N ALA A 496 -3.67 -33.62 9.95
CA ALA A 496 -3.51 -35.05 10.16
C ALA A 496 -4.33 -35.89 9.18
N GLY A 497 -3.67 -36.86 8.62
CA GLY A 497 -4.22 -37.76 7.63
C GLY A 497 -3.34 -37.86 6.38
N ARG A 498 -3.88 -38.44 5.30
CA ARG A 498 -3.14 -38.61 4.03
C ARG A 498 -2.68 -37.28 3.42
N THR A 499 -3.40 -36.20 3.68
CA THR A 499 -3.14 -34.87 3.09
C THR A 499 -1.79 -34.28 3.48
N ILE A 500 -1.27 -34.50 4.70
CA ILE A 500 0.04 -33.96 5.09
C ILE A 500 1.20 -34.59 4.30
N ASN A 501 1.03 -35.82 3.83
CA ASN A 501 2.04 -36.53 3.04
C ASN A 501 2.06 -36.09 1.58
N GLU A 502 1.04 -35.36 1.15
CA GLU A 502 0.88 -34.88 -0.23
C GLU A 502 1.29 -33.41 -0.37
N ILE A 503 1.68 -32.74 0.74
CA ILE A 503 2.09 -31.35 0.72
C ILE A 503 3.55 -31.27 0.29
N PRO A 504 3.87 -30.70 -0.89
CA PRO A 504 5.24 -30.47 -1.31
C PRO A 504 6.03 -29.72 -0.24
N ASP A 505 7.31 -29.99 -0.13
CA ASP A 505 8.24 -29.40 0.83
C ASP A 505 8.03 -29.80 2.31
N PHE A 506 6.90 -30.43 2.66
CA PHE A 506 6.64 -30.93 4.02
C PHE A 506 6.92 -32.41 4.21
N GLU A 507 7.08 -33.19 3.15
CA GLU A 507 7.14 -34.66 3.16
C GLU A 507 8.16 -35.24 4.16
N ASN A 508 9.31 -34.60 4.31
CA ASN A 508 10.41 -35.05 5.19
C ASN A 508 10.73 -34.05 6.31
N SER A 509 9.80 -33.13 6.63
CA SER A 509 10.04 -32.12 7.64
C SER A 509 9.88 -32.67 9.07
N LEU A 510 10.67 -32.15 9.99
CA LEU A 510 10.56 -32.46 11.41
C LEU A 510 9.21 -32.00 11.97
N LEU A 511 8.74 -30.84 11.50
CA LEU A 511 7.46 -30.28 11.91
C LEU A 511 6.28 -31.20 11.54
N ARG A 512 6.33 -31.85 10.36
CA ARG A 512 5.35 -32.87 9.98
C ARG A 512 5.32 -34.04 10.97
N THR A 513 6.49 -34.56 11.33
CA THR A 513 6.58 -35.67 12.28
C THR A 513 6.01 -35.30 13.66
N ILE A 514 6.30 -34.08 14.12
CA ILE A 514 5.71 -33.52 15.36
C ILE A 514 4.19 -33.40 15.24
N PHE A 515 3.66 -32.93 14.13
CA PHE A 515 2.22 -32.76 13.93
C PHE A 515 1.47 -34.09 13.91
N ILE A 516 2.02 -35.10 13.25
CA ILE A 516 1.43 -36.44 13.27
C ILE A 516 1.53 -37.03 14.68
N GLY A 517 2.63 -36.80 15.39
CA GLY A 517 2.80 -37.21 16.80
C GLY A 517 1.72 -36.58 17.70
N ILE A 518 1.53 -35.27 17.61
CA ILE A 518 0.48 -34.54 18.34
C ILE A 518 -0.92 -35.12 18.01
N HIS A 519 -1.22 -35.31 16.73
CA HIS A 519 -2.49 -35.88 16.31
C HIS A 519 -2.69 -37.31 16.85
N THR A 520 -1.65 -38.16 16.79
CA THR A 520 -1.70 -39.51 17.30
C THR A 520 -1.98 -39.50 18.80
N GLY A 521 -1.30 -38.66 19.57
CA GLY A 521 -1.55 -38.52 21.00
C GLY A 521 -2.99 -38.08 21.32
N ILE A 522 -3.53 -37.15 20.59
CA ILE A 522 -4.91 -36.68 20.75
C ILE A 522 -5.91 -37.81 20.44
N LYS A 523 -5.69 -38.55 19.35
CA LYS A 523 -6.58 -39.63 18.89
C LYS A 523 -6.57 -40.86 19.82
N GLU A 524 -5.44 -41.11 20.48
CA GLU A 524 -5.23 -42.24 21.40
C GLU A 524 -5.49 -41.81 22.86
N ASP A 525 -6.68 -41.30 23.12
CA ASP A 525 -7.20 -40.87 24.43
C ASP A 525 -6.30 -39.83 25.15
N GLU A 526 -5.82 -38.84 24.42
CA GLU A 526 -4.93 -37.79 24.91
C GLU A 526 -3.63 -38.33 25.54
N ASN A 527 -3.06 -39.37 24.96
CA ASN A 527 -1.90 -40.06 25.48
C ASN A 527 -0.57 -39.52 24.90
N PRO A 528 0.19 -38.69 25.64
CA PRO A 528 1.42 -38.08 25.15
C PRO A 528 2.57 -39.11 25.00
N THR A 529 2.50 -40.27 25.69
CA THR A 529 3.51 -41.34 25.54
C THR A 529 3.41 -42.00 24.17
N LYS A 530 2.17 -42.16 23.64
CA LYS A 530 1.97 -42.67 22.30
C LYS A 530 2.48 -41.67 21.24
N ALA A 531 2.23 -40.38 21.46
CA ALA A 531 2.76 -39.31 20.62
C ALA A 531 4.29 -39.31 20.57
N LEU A 532 4.97 -39.42 21.73
CA LEU A 532 6.40 -39.49 21.80
C LEU A 532 6.95 -40.78 21.15
N GLY A 533 6.26 -41.91 21.37
CA GLY A 533 6.63 -43.19 20.74
C GLY A 533 6.59 -43.10 19.21
N TYR A 534 5.56 -42.44 18.64
CA TYR A 534 5.51 -42.18 17.22
C TYR A 534 6.72 -41.35 16.74
N ILE A 535 7.00 -40.23 17.41
CA ILE A 535 8.11 -39.33 17.03
C ILE A 535 9.46 -40.08 17.05
N LYS A 536 9.69 -40.87 18.07
CA LYS A 536 10.94 -41.69 18.20
C LYS A 536 11.06 -42.76 17.11
N ASN A 537 9.95 -43.39 16.74
CA ASN A 537 9.96 -44.40 15.69
C ASN A 537 10.19 -43.82 14.29
N GLU A 538 9.68 -42.65 14.02
CA GLU A 538 9.83 -41.99 12.72
C GLU A 538 11.17 -41.23 12.57
N LEU A 539 11.84 -40.92 13.67
CA LEU A 539 13.10 -40.16 13.70
C LEU A 539 14.25 -41.03 14.25
N PRO A 540 15.00 -41.72 13.40
CA PRO A 540 16.18 -42.51 13.85
C PRO A 540 17.22 -41.64 14.56
N ASN A 541 17.30 -40.35 14.24
CA ASN A 541 18.19 -39.36 14.86
C ASN A 541 17.47 -38.47 15.89
N TYR A 542 16.50 -39.02 16.60
CA TYR A 542 15.70 -38.29 17.61
C TYR A 542 16.57 -37.51 18.61
N TRP A 543 17.63 -38.12 19.11
CA TRP A 543 18.49 -37.49 20.10
C TRP A 543 19.23 -36.27 19.57
N ASP A 544 19.66 -36.31 18.32
CA ASP A 544 20.30 -35.17 17.65
C ASP A 544 19.32 -34.02 17.43
N LYS A 545 18.04 -34.33 17.19
CA LYS A 545 17.00 -33.36 16.94
C LYS A 545 16.19 -32.94 18.18
N ARG A 546 16.52 -33.46 19.36
CA ARG A 546 15.75 -33.26 20.58
C ARG A 546 15.56 -31.79 20.95
N GLU A 547 16.59 -30.97 20.86
CA GLU A 547 16.49 -29.54 21.17
C GLU A 547 15.56 -28.81 20.15
N MET A 548 15.64 -29.16 18.89
CA MET A 548 14.74 -28.64 17.87
C MET A 548 13.28 -29.05 18.13
N ILE A 549 13.05 -30.32 18.50
CA ILE A 549 11.72 -30.83 18.87
C ILE A 549 11.15 -30.02 20.04
N LYS A 550 11.96 -29.82 21.09
CA LYS A 550 11.56 -28.98 22.24
C LYS A 550 11.19 -27.58 21.84
N GLN A 551 12.00 -26.93 21.00
CA GLN A 551 11.75 -25.57 20.51
C GLN A 551 10.45 -25.49 19.75
N LEU A 552 10.20 -26.41 18.80
CA LEU A 552 8.97 -26.44 18.01
C LEU A 552 7.73 -26.70 18.88
N LEU A 553 7.84 -27.65 19.83
CA LEU A 553 6.74 -27.92 20.78
C LEU A 553 6.47 -26.72 21.69
N SER A 554 7.51 -26.02 22.16
CA SER A 554 7.36 -24.79 22.94
C SER A 554 6.62 -23.73 22.15
N PHE A 555 7.02 -23.52 20.90
CA PHE A 555 6.39 -22.52 20.03
C PHE A 555 4.91 -22.83 19.76
N ILE A 556 4.52 -24.10 19.66
CA ILE A 556 3.15 -24.53 19.46
C ILE A 556 2.33 -24.42 20.76
N LYS A 557 2.86 -24.85 21.91
CA LYS A 557 2.13 -24.81 23.19
C LYS A 557 1.71 -23.39 23.58
N ASP A 558 2.55 -22.40 23.24
CA ASP A 558 2.29 -20.99 23.56
C ASP A 558 1.05 -20.40 22.83
N THR A 559 0.49 -21.14 21.86
CA THR A 559 -0.78 -20.76 21.22
C THR A 559 -2.03 -21.03 22.09
N ARG A 560 -1.87 -21.76 23.21
CA ARG A 560 -2.97 -22.21 24.06
C ARG A 560 -3.75 -21.07 24.71
N ASP A 561 -3.01 -20.07 25.19
CA ASP A 561 -3.55 -19.00 26.03
C ASP A 561 -3.89 -17.72 25.22
N ILE A 562 -3.83 -17.81 23.89
CA ILE A 562 -4.18 -16.72 22.99
C ILE A 562 -5.64 -16.84 22.61
N ASP A 563 -6.47 -15.87 23.01
CA ASP A 563 -7.93 -15.88 22.84
C ASP A 563 -8.37 -16.19 21.40
N ASN A 564 -7.72 -15.61 20.41
CA ASN A 564 -8.05 -15.79 18.99
C ASN A 564 -7.64 -17.15 18.44
N MET A 565 -6.69 -17.83 19.05
CA MET A 565 -6.13 -19.11 18.60
C MET A 565 -6.70 -20.30 19.39
N SER A 566 -7.00 -20.11 20.65
CA SER A 566 -7.50 -21.16 21.57
C SER A 566 -8.64 -22.00 21.00
N PRO A 567 -9.65 -21.45 20.29
CA PRO A 567 -10.73 -22.25 19.72
C PRO A 567 -10.29 -23.31 18.70
N HIS A 568 -9.17 -23.08 18.01
CA HIS A 568 -8.65 -23.95 16.96
C HIS A 568 -7.44 -24.75 17.43
N TRP A 569 -6.57 -24.11 18.21
CA TRP A 569 -5.28 -24.65 18.64
C TRP A 569 -5.33 -25.37 19.99
N GLY A 570 -6.35 -25.16 20.83
CA GLY A 570 -6.40 -25.58 22.23
C GLY A 570 -5.99 -27.03 22.47
N GLN A 571 -6.53 -27.99 21.71
CA GLN A 571 -6.17 -29.42 21.85
C GLN A 571 -4.72 -29.69 21.40
N SER A 572 -4.31 -29.12 20.26
CA SER A 572 -2.96 -29.31 19.74
C SER A 572 -1.91 -28.69 20.66
N ALA A 573 -2.19 -27.51 21.21
CA ALA A 573 -1.31 -26.81 22.14
C ALA A 573 -1.20 -27.53 23.48
N ALA A 574 -2.30 -28.07 24.02
CA ALA A 574 -2.29 -28.89 25.23
C ALA A 574 -1.46 -30.16 25.06
N MET A 575 -1.62 -30.86 23.94
CA MET A 575 -0.79 -32.05 23.65
C MET A 575 0.67 -31.66 23.43
N ALA A 576 0.97 -30.54 22.78
CA ALA A 576 2.33 -30.05 22.61
C ALA A 576 3.02 -29.73 23.95
N ASP A 577 2.29 -29.20 24.93
CA ASP A 577 2.81 -28.94 26.28
C ASP A 577 3.17 -30.22 27.02
N LEU A 578 2.27 -31.23 26.97
CA LEU A 578 2.54 -32.56 27.54
C LEU A 578 3.77 -33.24 26.87
N LEU A 579 3.84 -33.17 25.54
CA LEU A 579 4.96 -33.69 24.77
C LEU A 579 6.26 -32.96 25.09
N HIS A 580 6.23 -31.63 25.18
CA HIS A 580 7.40 -30.85 25.55
C HIS A 580 7.96 -31.28 26.90
N SER A 581 7.07 -31.51 27.88
CA SER A 581 7.46 -32.01 29.21
C SER A 581 8.06 -33.39 29.14
N LEU A 582 7.49 -34.33 28.36
CA LEU A 582 8.05 -35.66 28.18
C LEU A 582 9.41 -35.63 27.48
N VAL A 583 9.54 -34.91 26.37
CA VAL A 583 10.81 -34.77 25.63
C VAL A 583 11.87 -34.11 26.48
N SER A 584 11.52 -33.16 27.34
CA SER A 584 12.44 -32.49 28.25
C SER A 584 12.98 -33.41 29.34
N ASN A 585 12.15 -34.34 29.81
CA ASN A 585 12.51 -35.31 30.85
C ASN A 585 13.02 -36.66 30.29
N ASP A 586 13.03 -36.82 28.98
CA ASP A 586 13.50 -38.04 28.33
C ASP A 586 15.00 -38.15 28.47
N SER A 587 15.45 -39.30 28.93
CA SER A 587 16.88 -39.64 29.16
C SER A 587 17.25 -40.89 28.39
N ILE A 588 18.52 -40.94 27.96
CA ILE A 588 19.09 -42.10 27.27
C ILE A 588 19.11 -43.31 28.19
#